data_0758a7dfbe1fb30340dc2677073ab5d7
#
_entry.id   0758a7dfbe1fb30340dc2677073ab5d7
#
_cell.length_a   1.000
_cell.length_b   1.000
_cell.length_c   1.000
_cell.angle_alpha   90.00
_cell.angle_beta   90.00
_cell.angle_gamma   90.00
#
_symmetry.space_group_name_H-M   'P 1'
#
loop_
_entity.id
_entity.type
_entity.pdbx_description
1 polymer ?
#
loop_
_entity_poly.entity_id
_entity_poly.type
_entity_poly.pdbx_seq_one_letter_code
_entity_poly.pdbx_strand_id
1 'polypeptide(L)'
;MKTTAQIRQSYLDFFHSKGHQVVASSSLVPDNDPTLLFTNAGMNQFKNVFLGLEKRPYTRATTAQRCVRAGGKHNDLENVGYTARHHTFFEMLGNFSFGDYFKQDAIHYGWEFLTSPQWLGLPKERLWVTVY
;
A
#
# COMPACT_ATOMS: atom_id res chain seq x y z
N MET A 1 21.64 3.76 6.20
CA MET A 1 20.37 4.33 5.72
C MET A 1 19.92 3.52 4.52
N LYS A 2 18.65 3.07 4.49
CA LYS A 2 18.14 2.26 3.37
C LYS A 2 17.72 3.16 2.21
N THR A 3 17.95 2.70 0.99
CA THR A 3 17.44 3.36 -0.22
C THR A 3 15.95 3.10 -0.39
N THR A 4 15.28 3.91 -1.21
CA THR A 4 13.86 3.69 -1.58
C THR A 4 13.63 2.29 -2.16
N ALA A 5 14.54 1.83 -3.02
CA ALA A 5 14.46 0.49 -3.60
C ALA A 5 14.56 -0.61 -2.53
N GLN A 6 15.45 -0.45 -1.54
CA GLN A 6 15.59 -1.39 -0.43
C GLN A 6 14.37 -1.41 0.47
N ILE A 7 13.76 -0.27 0.75
CA ILE A 7 12.52 -0.19 1.54
C ILE A 7 11.37 -0.88 0.81
N ARG A 8 11.20 -0.59 -0.49
CA ARG A 8 10.19 -1.25 -1.33
C ARG A 8 10.35 -2.76 -1.32
N GLN A 9 11.56 -3.25 -1.58
CA GLN A 9 11.82 -4.68 -1.61
C GLN A 9 11.61 -5.33 -0.25
N SER A 10 12.09 -4.72 0.83
CA SER A 10 11.87 -5.22 2.20
C SER A 10 10.39 -5.39 2.54
N TYR A 11 9.56 -4.44 2.12
CA TYR A 11 8.12 -4.52 2.34
C TYR A 11 7.49 -5.72 1.61
N LEU A 12 7.81 -5.86 0.33
CA LEU A 12 7.31 -6.97 -0.47
C LEU A 12 7.78 -8.32 0.06
N ASP A 13 9.06 -8.43 0.44
CA ASP A 13 9.64 -9.66 0.99
C ASP A 13 9.00 -10.03 2.34
N PHE A 14 8.76 -9.04 3.20
CA PHE A 14 8.10 -9.25 4.48
C PHE A 14 6.72 -9.86 4.29
N PHE A 15 5.86 -9.21 3.48
CA PHE A 15 4.51 -9.70 3.27
C PHE A 15 4.47 -10.99 2.45
N HIS A 16 5.42 -11.20 1.55
CA HIS A 16 5.59 -12.50 0.91
C HIS A 16 5.87 -13.60 1.94
N SER A 17 6.73 -13.34 2.94
CA SER A 17 7.00 -14.29 4.04
C SER A 17 5.77 -14.59 4.90
N LYS A 18 4.77 -13.71 4.88
CA LYS A 18 3.47 -13.88 5.56
C LYS A 18 2.39 -14.48 4.63
N GLY A 19 2.78 -15.07 3.52
CA GLY A 19 1.87 -15.75 2.59
C GLY A 19 1.13 -14.86 1.61
N HIS A 20 1.59 -13.62 1.40
CA HIS A 20 1.01 -12.73 0.41
C HIS A 20 1.61 -12.97 -0.97
N GLN A 21 0.76 -12.98 -1.99
CA GLN A 21 1.21 -12.93 -3.38
C GLN A 21 1.74 -11.54 -3.69
N VAL A 22 2.97 -11.47 -4.20
CA VAL A 22 3.52 -10.22 -4.73
C VAL A 22 2.85 -9.96 -6.08
N VAL A 23 2.12 -8.85 -6.18
CA VAL A 23 1.39 -8.44 -7.37
C VAL A 23 2.02 -7.17 -7.93
N ALA A 24 2.22 -7.14 -9.24
CA ALA A 24 2.78 -5.98 -9.91
C ALA A 24 1.88 -4.74 -9.77
N SER A 25 2.51 -3.56 -9.79
CA SER A 25 1.78 -2.29 -9.90
C SER A 25 0.89 -2.30 -11.14
N SER A 26 -0.36 -1.92 -10.99
CA SER A 26 -1.23 -1.69 -12.14
C SER A 26 -0.84 -0.40 -12.88
N SER A 27 -1.37 -0.22 -14.09
CA SER A 27 -1.17 1.00 -14.87
C SER A 27 -1.65 2.24 -14.10
N LEU A 28 -0.97 3.36 -14.30
CA LEU A 28 -1.43 4.67 -13.82
C LEU A 28 -2.72 5.12 -14.53
N VAL A 29 -2.96 4.65 -15.75
CA VAL A 29 -4.21 4.88 -16.49
C VAL A 29 -5.15 3.72 -16.20
N PRO A 30 -6.22 3.92 -15.42
CA PRO A 30 -7.14 2.85 -15.05
C PRO A 30 -7.97 2.40 -16.25
N ASP A 31 -8.03 1.08 -16.49
CA ASP A 31 -8.68 0.53 -17.67
C ASP A 31 -10.22 0.44 -17.53
N ASN A 32 -10.75 0.26 -16.33
CA ASN A 32 -12.16 -0.11 -16.11
C ASN A 32 -12.88 0.69 -15.01
N ASP A 33 -12.38 1.84 -14.62
CA ASP A 33 -13.03 2.67 -13.61
C ASP A 33 -13.23 4.11 -14.12
N PRO A 34 -14.44 4.43 -14.64
CA PRO A 34 -14.72 5.77 -15.15
C PRO A 34 -14.76 6.84 -14.05
N THR A 35 -14.73 6.45 -12.79
CA THR A 35 -14.68 7.38 -11.64
C THR A 35 -13.28 7.87 -11.31
N LEU A 36 -12.25 7.26 -11.90
CA LEU A 36 -10.85 7.57 -11.65
C LEU A 36 -10.20 8.19 -12.89
N LEU A 37 -9.53 9.32 -12.71
CA LEU A 37 -8.67 9.92 -13.73
C LEU A 37 -7.32 9.17 -13.83
N PHE A 38 -6.70 8.92 -12.67
CA PHE A 38 -5.48 8.14 -12.52
C PHE A 38 -5.65 7.11 -11.40
N THR A 39 -4.84 6.05 -11.42
CA THR A 39 -4.69 5.17 -10.26
C THR A 39 -4.13 5.98 -9.11
N ASN A 40 -4.90 6.10 -8.03
CA ASN A 40 -4.60 6.98 -6.90
C ASN A 40 -4.39 6.24 -5.57
N ALA A 41 -4.56 4.92 -5.56
CA ALA A 41 -4.36 4.08 -4.39
C ALA A 41 -4.04 2.64 -4.79
N GLY A 42 -3.35 1.93 -3.90
CA GLY A 42 -3.02 0.51 -4.09
C GLY A 42 -4.24 -0.40 -4.17
N MET A 43 -5.36 0.02 -3.57
CA MET A 43 -6.60 -0.75 -3.58
C MET A 43 -7.31 -0.72 -4.94
N ASN A 44 -7.02 0.22 -5.82
CA ASN A 44 -7.80 0.39 -7.06
C ASN A 44 -7.86 -0.88 -7.92
N GLN A 45 -6.73 -1.56 -8.10
CA GLN A 45 -6.71 -2.80 -8.90
C GLN A 45 -7.45 -3.97 -8.25
N PHE A 46 -7.74 -3.91 -6.96
CA PHE A 46 -8.44 -4.97 -6.22
C PHE A 46 -9.90 -4.64 -5.88
N LYS A 47 -10.41 -3.49 -6.36
CA LYS A 47 -11.77 -3.04 -6.07
C LYS A 47 -12.81 -4.12 -6.35
N ASN A 48 -12.75 -4.75 -7.53
CA ASN A 48 -13.70 -5.78 -7.91
C ASN A 48 -13.53 -7.08 -7.10
N VAL A 49 -12.32 -7.35 -6.61
CA VAL A 49 -12.07 -8.49 -5.72
C VAL A 49 -12.77 -8.26 -4.38
N PHE A 50 -12.66 -7.06 -3.80
CA PHE A 50 -13.35 -6.70 -2.55
C PHE A 50 -14.86 -6.68 -2.70
N LEU A 51 -15.37 -6.32 -3.88
CA LEU A 51 -16.80 -6.33 -4.18
C LEU A 51 -17.36 -7.74 -4.53
N GLY A 52 -16.50 -8.74 -4.60
CA GLY A 52 -16.88 -10.10 -4.99
C GLY A 52 -17.19 -10.28 -6.47
N LEU A 53 -16.87 -9.28 -7.30
CA LEU A 53 -17.11 -9.31 -8.76
C LEU A 53 -15.97 -9.99 -9.52
N GLU A 54 -14.82 -10.14 -8.91
CA GLU A 54 -13.64 -10.78 -9.47
C GLU A 54 -13.03 -11.75 -8.43
N LYS A 55 -12.54 -12.87 -8.91
CA LYS A 55 -11.79 -13.82 -8.08
C LYS A 55 -10.33 -13.88 -8.52
N ARG A 56 -9.44 -13.94 -7.55
CA ARG A 56 -8.00 -14.15 -7.76
C ARG A 56 -7.60 -15.51 -7.16
N PRO A 57 -6.53 -16.15 -7.68
CA PRO A 57 -6.05 -17.44 -7.15
C PRO A 57 -5.31 -17.32 -5.80
N TYR A 58 -5.40 -16.18 -5.14
CA TYR A 58 -4.81 -15.90 -3.83
C TYR A 58 -5.79 -15.10 -2.96
N THR A 59 -5.65 -15.24 -1.65
CA THR A 59 -6.44 -14.52 -0.65
C THR A 59 -5.69 -13.41 0.04
N ARG A 60 -4.37 -13.32 -0.19
CA ARG A 60 -3.47 -12.29 0.33
C ARG A 60 -2.62 -11.73 -0.80
N ALA A 61 -2.50 -10.42 -0.87
CA ALA A 61 -1.66 -9.75 -1.86
C ALA A 61 -0.82 -8.64 -1.23
N THR A 62 0.34 -8.38 -1.79
CA THR A 62 1.16 -7.21 -1.47
C THR A 62 1.66 -6.55 -2.74
N THR A 63 1.69 -5.22 -2.72
CA THR A 63 2.08 -4.42 -3.88
C THR A 63 2.91 -3.21 -3.47
N ALA A 64 3.73 -2.73 -4.41
CA ALA A 64 4.26 -1.36 -4.42
C ALA A 64 3.59 -0.65 -5.60
N GLN A 65 2.40 -0.08 -5.37
CA GLN A 65 1.57 0.52 -6.41
C GLN A 65 2.00 1.95 -6.71
N ARG A 66 2.29 2.24 -7.96
CA ARG A 66 2.48 3.60 -8.45
C ARG A 66 1.14 4.33 -8.51
N CYS A 67 1.12 5.55 -7.96
CA CYS A 67 -0.07 6.35 -7.82
C CYS A 67 0.16 7.79 -8.26
N VAL A 68 -0.90 8.43 -8.76
CA VAL A 68 -0.92 9.87 -9.06
C VAL A 68 -2.14 10.50 -8.40
N ARG A 69 -1.89 11.60 -7.66
CA ARG A 69 -2.93 12.43 -7.04
C ARG A 69 -2.81 13.88 -7.51
N ALA A 70 -3.10 14.08 -8.81
CA ALA A 70 -2.98 15.35 -9.50
C ALA A 70 -4.27 15.68 -10.29
N GLY A 71 -5.41 15.64 -9.60
CA GLY A 71 -6.73 15.87 -10.17
C GLY A 71 -7.70 14.74 -9.84
N GLY A 72 -8.99 14.98 -10.05
CA GLY A 72 -10.05 14.03 -9.72
C GLY A 72 -10.41 14.00 -8.24
N LYS A 73 -10.93 12.88 -7.77
CA LYS A 73 -11.48 12.71 -6.42
C LYS A 73 -10.45 12.86 -5.30
N HIS A 74 -9.22 12.42 -5.52
CA HIS A 74 -8.10 12.58 -4.58
C HIS A 74 -7.04 13.47 -5.24
N ASN A 75 -7.08 14.75 -4.92
CA ASN A 75 -6.20 15.76 -5.49
C ASN A 75 -5.38 16.41 -4.39
N ASP A 76 -4.06 16.22 -4.44
CA ASP A 76 -3.13 16.78 -3.47
C ASP A 76 -2.40 18.04 -4.02
N LEU A 77 -2.76 18.54 -5.21
CA LEU A 77 -2.03 19.62 -5.87
C LEU A 77 -1.89 20.88 -5.03
N GLU A 78 -2.89 21.21 -4.20
CA GLU A 78 -2.84 22.38 -3.31
C GLU A 78 -1.77 22.25 -2.21
N ASN A 79 -1.36 21.03 -1.89
CA ASN A 79 -0.39 20.75 -0.84
C ASN A 79 1.01 20.41 -1.37
N VAL A 80 1.12 20.05 -2.65
CA VAL A 80 2.40 19.71 -3.28
C VAL A 80 3.29 20.96 -3.36
N GLY A 81 4.50 20.84 -2.87
CA GLY A 81 5.46 21.93 -2.77
C GLY A 81 5.32 22.81 -1.52
N TYR A 82 4.21 22.71 -0.79
CA TYR A 82 3.97 23.43 0.46
C TYR A 82 4.16 22.55 1.70
N THR A 83 4.08 21.25 1.55
CA THR A 83 4.30 20.27 2.62
C THR A 83 5.36 19.26 2.19
N ALA A 84 6.08 18.70 3.16
CA ALA A 84 7.10 17.69 2.90
C ALA A 84 6.52 16.30 2.58
N ARG A 85 5.20 16.13 2.68
CA ARG A 85 4.54 14.80 2.64
C ARG A 85 3.65 14.58 1.43
N HIS A 86 3.27 15.64 0.72
CA HIS A 86 2.38 15.53 -0.43
C HIS A 86 3.17 15.56 -1.74
N HIS A 87 2.95 14.55 -2.55
CA HIS A 87 3.57 14.40 -3.87
C HIS A 87 2.49 14.06 -4.90
N THR A 88 2.66 14.54 -6.12
CA THR A 88 1.74 14.19 -7.23
C THR A 88 1.89 12.75 -7.65
N PHE A 89 3.13 12.24 -7.67
CA PHE A 89 3.48 10.86 -7.96
C PHE A 89 4.17 10.23 -6.76
N PHE A 90 3.72 9.04 -6.38
CA PHE A 90 4.29 8.28 -5.26
C PHE A 90 3.95 6.80 -5.38
N GLU A 91 4.56 5.98 -4.52
CA GLU A 91 4.24 4.56 -4.40
C GLU A 91 3.51 4.32 -3.08
N MET A 92 2.43 3.52 -3.14
CA MET A 92 1.80 2.94 -1.95
C MET A 92 2.29 1.52 -1.74
N LEU A 93 2.91 1.28 -0.60
CA LEU A 93 3.24 -0.06 -0.12
C LEU A 93 1.99 -0.62 0.54
N GLY A 94 1.41 -1.64 -0.05
CA GLY A 94 0.11 -2.16 0.35
C GLY A 94 0.13 -3.66 0.65
N ASN A 95 -0.64 -4.05 1.67
CA ASN A 95 -0.97 -5.44 1.97
C ASN A 95 -2.49 -5.59 2.02
N PHE A 96 -3.00 -6.65 1.42
CA PHE A 96 -4.43 -6.87 1.20
C PHE A 96 -4.81 -8.27 1.64
N SER A 97 -5.95 -8.37 2.32
CA SER A 97 -6.58 -9.63 2.71
C SER A 97 -7.98 -9.70 2.14
N PHE A 98 -8.23 -10.70 1.34
CA PHE A 98 -9.54 -10.94 0.69
C PHE A 98 -10.30 -12.00 1.50
N GLY A 99 -10.79 -11.59 2.69
CA GLY A 99 -11.52 -12.48 3.59
C GLY A 99 -10.65 -13.52 4.31
N ASP A 100 -9.33 -13.32 4.39
CA ASP A 100 -8.39 -14.23 5.04
C ASP A 100 -8.10 -13.80 6.48
N TYR A 101 -7.47 -12.64 6.68
CA TYR A 101 -7.27 -12.05 8.01
C TYR A 101 -7.90 -10.67 8.07
N PHE A 102 -7.98 -10.11 9.29
CA PHE A 102 -8.55 -8.79 9.51
C PHE A 102 -7.66 -7.95 10.44
N LYS A 103 -8.21 -7.12 11.27
CA LYS A 103 -7.50 -6.07 12.04
C LYS A 103 -6.35 -6.61 12.89
N GLN A 104 -6.55 -7.72 13.60
CA GLN A 104 -5.57 -8.23 14.54
C GLN A 104 -4.26 -8.60 13.86
N ASP A 105 -4.30 -9.44 12.83
CA ASP A 105 -3.10 -9.85 12.11
C ASP A 105 -2.50 -8.69 11.31
N ALA A 106 -3.33 -7.82 10.74
CA ALA A 106 -2.85 -6.63 10.04
C ALA A 106 -2.02 -5.72 10.96
N ILE A 107 -2.48 -5.50 12.20
CA ILE A 107 -1.77 -4.71 13.21
C ILE A 107 -0.46 -5.41 13.59
N HIS A 108 -0.48 -6.72 13.84
CA HIS A 108 0.71 -7.50 14.19
C HIS A 108 1.76 -7.44 13.08
N TYR A 109 1.36 -7.65 11.83
CA TYR A 109 2.28 -7.59 10.69
C TYR A 109 2.89 -6.19 10.54
N GLY A 110 2.05 -5.15 10.60
CA GLY A 110 2.54 -3.77 10.50
C GLY A 110 3.53 -3.42 11.61
N TRP A 111 3.23 -3.80 12.85
CA TRP A 111 4.12 -3.56 13.98
C TRP A 111 5.43 -4.33 13.86
N GLU A 112 5.38 -5.59 13.50
CA GLU A 112 6.57 -6.42 13.27
C GLU A 112 7.45 -5.83 12.17
N PHE A 113 6.88 -5.48 11.03
CA PHE A 113 7.64 -4.88 9.92
C PHE A 113 8.36 -3.59 10.33
N LEU A 114 7.66 -2.72 11.04
CA LEU A 114 8.22 -1.42 11.45
C LEU A 114 9.31 -1.55 12.53
N THR A 115 9.14 -2.45 13.49
CA THR A 115 9.96 -2.47 14.72
C THR A 115 10.98 -3.59 14.79
N SER A 116 10.81 -4.68 14.04
CA SER A 116 11.77 -5.78 14.06
C SER A 116 13.11 -5.36 13.47
N PRO A 117 14.24 -5.66 14.15
CA PRO A 117 15.58 -5.37 13.63
C PRO A 117 15.87 -6.06 12.29
N GLN A 118 15.22 -7.19 12.02
CA GLN A 118 15.34 -7.92 10.76
C GLN A 118 14.73 -7.14 9.58
N TRP A 119 13.77 -6.26 9.86
CA TRP A 119 13.07 -5.46 8.84
C TRP A 119 13.46 -4.00 8.94
N LEU A 120 12.55 -3.09 9.30
CA LEU A 120 12.90 -1.67 9.39
C LEU A 120 13.59 -1.28 10.70
N GLY A 121 13.34 -1.99 11.79
CA GLY A 121 14.00 -1.75 13.07
C GLY A 121 13.83 -0.33 13.61
N LEU A 122 12.68 0.29 13.38
CA LEU A 122 12.43 1.64 13.86
C LEU A 122 12.32 1.66 15.40
N PRO A 123 12.87 2.67 16.07
CA PRO A 123 12.77 2.80 17.52
C PRO A 123 11.31 3.04 17.93
N LYS A 124 10.80 2.18 18.81
CA LYS A 124 9.38 2.18 19.23
C LYS A 124 8.97 3.49 19.88
N GLU A 125 9.85 4.13 20.60
CA GLU A 125 9.62 5.41 21.28
C GLU A 125 9.41 6.59 20.31
N ARG A 126 9.68 6.40 19.03
CA ARG A 126 9.44 7.39 17.97
C ARG A 126 8.18 7.14 17.16
N LEU A 127 7.46 6.07 17.48
CA LEU A 127 6.23 5.70 16.80
C LEU A 127 5.02 6.15 17.62
N TRP A 128 4.04 6.71 16.93
CA TRP A 128 2.76 7.12 17.50
C TRP A 128 1.66 6.24 16.90
N VAL A 129 0.76 5.78 17.77
CA VAL A 129 -0.39 4.97 17.36
C VAL A 129 -1.65 5.70 17.78
N THR A 130 -2.56 5.89 16.83
CA THR A 130 -3.88 6.45 17.10
C THR A 130 -4.90 5.32 17.23
N VAL A 131 -5.84 5.48 18.14
CA VAL A 131 -6.97 4.57 18.35
C VAL A 131 -8.27 5.35 18.26
N TYR A 132 -9.34 4.65 17.86
CA TYR A 132 -10.69 5.21 17.75
C TYR A 132 -11.61 4.55 18.77
#